data_649ec6a39135a089ebd7e00dd94af150
#
_entry.id   649ec6a39135a089ebd7e00dd94af150
#
_cell.length_a   1.000
_cell.length_b   1.000
_cell.length_c   1.000
_cell.angle_alpha   90.00
_cell.angle_beta   90.00
_cell.angle_gamma   90.00
#
_symmetry.space_group_name_H-M   'P 1'
#
loop_
_entity.id
_entity.type
_entity.pdbx_description
1 polymer ?
#
loop_
_entity_poly.entity_id
_entity_poly.type
_entity_poly.pdbx_seq_one_letter_code
_entity_poly.pdbx_strand_id
1 'polypeptide(L)'
;MSTASAVTERTDAIRAEALVRTFGHVRALDGLDLTVRTGEILGLVGPNGAGKTTFIRSVAGLLRPTSGELRVLGERPGRDVAPHIGYMTQSAALYEDLPVRDNLAFFGRLFGLSSAQIRQRTAQVLQVVELTAKARTPARDLSGGMRQLTNLACAMVHDPKLLLLDEPTVGIDPMLRLKLWDHFAALNAAGTTILVTTHVMEEAERCHRVAMIADGRSIAVGTPRELRERAGAPSIEQAWLALRERHRNGSAEP
;
A
#
# COMPACT_ATOMS: atom_id res chain seq x y z
N MET A 1 -30.39 -32.10 -5.13
CA MET A 1 -30.39 -30.64 -5.37
C MET A 1 -29.05 -30.13 -4.86
N SER A 2 -28.13 -29.92 -5.78
CA SER A 2 -26.75 -29.56 -5.48
C SER A 2 -26.67 -28.03 -5.39
N THR A 3 -26.41 -27.49 -4.20
CA THR A 3 -26.12 -26.08 -3.99
C THR A 3 -24.65 -25.84 -4.40
N ALA A 4 -24.46 -25.44 -5.65
CA ALA A 4 -23.19 -24.89 -6.09
C ALA A 4 -22.94 -23.59 -5.32
N SER A 5 -21.98 -23.63 -4.39
CA SER A 5 -21.42 -22.46 -3.73
C SER A 5 -20.80 -21.58 -4.83
N ALA A 6 -21.41 -20.45 -5.13
CA ALA A 6 -20.85 -19.45 -6.01
C ALA A 6 -19.57 -18.91 -5.35
N VAL A 7 -18.42 -19.40 -5.78
CA VAL A 7 -17.14 -18.75 -5.54
C VAL A 7 -17.22 -17.43 -6.29
N THR A 8 -17.50 -16.36 -5.55
CA THR A 8 -17.43 -14.99 -6.09
C THR A 8 -15.99 -14.80 -6.55
N GLU A 9 -15.74 -14.81 -7.87
CA GLU A 9 -14.43 -14.45 -8.42
C GLU A 9 -14.08 -13.06 -7.90
N ARG A 10 -13.15 -13.01 -6.94
CA ARG A 10 -12.64 -11.74 -6.45
C ARG A 10 -11.88 -11.09 -7.59
N THR A 11 -12.40 -9.97 -8.08
CA THR A 11 -11.74 -9.20 -9.13
C THR A 11 -10.39 -8.67 -8.62
N ASP A 12 -9.42 -8.61 -9.51
CA ASP A 12 -8.10 -8.07 -9.19
C ASP A 12 -8.16 -6.54 -9.09
N ALA A 13 -7.72 -6.00 -7.96
CA ALA A 13 -7.54 -4.57 -7.80
C ALA A 13 -6.24 -4.10 -8.47
N ILE A 14 -5.19 -4.94 -8.46
CA ILE A 14 -3.93 -4.71 -9.19
C ILE A 14 -3.55 -6.03 -9.86
N ARG A 15 -3.16 -5.97 -11.13
CA ARG A 15 -2.58 -7.08 -11.88
C ARG A 15 -1.36 -6.59 -12.64
N ALA A 16 -0.20 -7.12 -12.30
CA ALA A 16 1.07 -6.89 -12.97
C ALA A 16 1.56 -8.20 -13.59
N GLU A 17 1.92 -8.17 -14.88
CA GLU A 17 2.42 -9.32 -15.63
C GLU A 17 3.73 -8.95 -16.32
N ALA A 18 4.79 -9.69 -16.01
CA ALA A 18 6.15 -9.50 -16.52
C ALA A 18 6.58 -8.03 -16.49
N LEU A 19 6.24 -7.33 -15.41
CA LEU A 19 6.43 -5.87 -15.31
C LEU A 19 7.89 -5.51 -15.20
N VAL A 20 8.37 -4.67 -16.11
CA VAL A 20 9.76 -4.17 -16.12
C VAL A 20 9.78 -2.66 -15.98
N ARG A 21 10.69 -2.14 -15.15
CA ARG A 21 11.02 -0.73 -15.08
C ARG A 21 12.52 -0.54 -14.97
N THR A 22 13.10 0.19 -15.94
CA THR A 22 14.53 0.47 -16.02
C THR A 22 14.79 1.97 -15.85
N PHE A 23 15.82 2.32 -15.11
CA PHE A 23 16.37 3.67 -14.98
C PHE A 23 17.85 3.64 -15.39
N GLY A 24 18.17 4.15 -16.58
CA GLY A 24 19.50 4.00 -17.15
C GLY A 24 19.86 2.52 -17.26
N HIS A 25 20.89 2.09 -16.53
CA HIS A 25 21.36 0.70 -16.51
C HIS A 25 20.73 -0.15 -15.37
N VAL A 26 19.94 0.46 -14.48
CA VAL A 26 19.35 -0.23 -13.32
C VAL A 26 17.96 -0.72 -13.66
N ARG A 27 17.74 -2.04 -13.60
CA ARG A 27 16.39 -2.65 -13.64
C ARG A 27 15.80 -2.65 -12.24
N ALA A 28 14.93 -1.69 -11.95
CA ALA A 28 14.28 -1.59 -10.64
C ALA A 28 13.09 -2.56 -10.50
N LEU A 29 12.44 -2.91 -11.62
CA LEU A 29 11.52 -4.04 -11.73
C LEU A 29 12.00 -4.88 -12.91
N ASP A 30 12.05 -6.20 -12.73
CA ASP A 30 12.62 -7.13 -13.70
C ASP A 30 11.72 -8.37 -13.91
N GLY A 31 10.61 -8.16 -14.62
CA GLY A 31 9.63 -9.20 -14.87
C GLY A 31 8.77 -9.53 -13.64
N LEU A 32 8.33 -8.50 -12.92
CA LEU A 32 7.52 -8.68 -11.72
C LEU A 32 6.10 -9.14 -12.09
N ASP A 33 5.70 -10.31 -11.56
CA ASP A 33 4.33 -10.81 -11.57
C ASP A 33 3.72 -10.64 -10.18
N LEU A 34 2.60 -9.92 -10.10
CA LEU A 34 1.91 -9.68 -8.83
C LEU A 34 0.44 -9.35 -9.02
N THR A 35 -0.40 -10.00 -8.22
CA THR A 35 -1.84 -9.75 -8.16
C THR A 35 -2.26 -9.34 -6.76
N VAL A 36 -3.00 -8.22 -6.66
CA VAL A 36 -3.69 -7.77 -5.43
C VAL A 36 -5.18 -7.94 -5.65
N ARG A 37 -5.84 -8.71 -4.78
CA ARG A 37 -7.28 -8.97 -4.87
C ARG A 37 -8.07 -7.82 -4.27
N THR A 38 -9.25 -7.54 -4.82
CA THR A 38 -10.14 -6.53 -4.23
C THR A 38 -10.52 -6.92 -2.79
N GLY A 39 -10.44 -5.96 -1.88
CA GLY A 39 -10.78 -6.14 -0.46
C GLY A 39 -9.73 -6.91 0.36
N GLU A 40 -8.48 -7.02 -0.12
CA GLU A 40 -7.40 -7.56 0.70
C GLU A 40 -6.43 -6.47 1.17
N ILE A 41 -5.69 -6.77 2.23
CA ILE A 41 -4.44 -6.09 2.60
C ILE A 41 -3.30 -6.96 2.08
N LEU A 42 -2.58 -6.50 1.06
CA LEU A 42 -1.35 -7.14 0.58
C LEU A 42 -0.12 -6.39 1.10
N GLY A 43 0.78 -7.10 1.78
CA GLY A 43 2.10 -6.61 2.14
C GLY A 43 3.12 -6.87 1.05
N LEU A 44 3.75 -5.84 0.50
CA LEU A 44 4.90 -5.97 -0.41
C LEU A 44 6.17 -5.80 0.40
N VAL A 45 6.86 -6.92 0.67
CA VAL A 45 7.94 -7.00 1.64
C VAL A 45 9.27 -7.30 0.96
N GLY A 46 10.31 -6.59 1.36
CA GLY A 46 11.66 -6.77 0.83
C GLY A 46 12.62 -5.67 1.29
N PRO A 47 13.92 -5.84 1.05
CA PRO A 47 14.93 -4.87 1.45
C PRO A 47 14.81 -3.54 0.69
N ASN A 48 15.57 -2.56 1.14
CA ASN A 48 15.73 -1.32 0.40
C ASN A 48 16.35 -1.60 -0.97
N GLY A 49 15.84 -0.94 -2.00
CA GLY A 49 16.26 -1.18 -3.38
C GLY A 49 15.61 -2.38 -4.09
N ALA A 50 14.76 -3.18 -3.40
CA ALA A 50 14.10 -4.33 -4.01
C ALA A 50 13.07 -3.99 -5.11
N GLY A 51 12.69 -2.71 -5.28
CA GLY A 51 11.70 -2.27 -6.27
C GLY A 51 10.34 -1.88 -5.70
N LYS A 52 10.11 -1.97 -4.37
CA LYS A 52 8.82 -1.69 -3.72
C LYS A 52 8.23 -0.32 -4.11
N THR A 53 8.98 0.77 -3.87
CA THR A 53 8.56 2.14 -4.21
C THR A 53 8.38 2.32 -5.72
N THR A 54 9.19 1.65 -6.54
CA THR A 54 9.03 1.68 -8.00
C THR A 54 7.71 1.05 -8.42
N PHE A 55 7.36 -0.10 -7.84
CA PHE A 55 6.09 -0.77 -8.10
C PHE A 55 4.91 0.08 -7.66
N ILE A 56 4.90 0.57 -6.42
CA ILE A 56 3.78 1.37 -5.90
C ILE A 56 3.57 2.65 -6.71
N ARG A 57 4.66 3.33 -7.14
CA ARG A 57 4.57 4.50 -8.03
C ARG A 57 4.07 4.16 -9.43
N SER A 58 4.36 2.96 -9.93
CA SER A 58 3.80 2.49 -11.20
C SER A 58 2.30 2.26 -11.08
N VAL A 59 1.85 1.63 -9.98
CA VAL A 59 0.42 1.44 -9.66
C VAL A 59 -0.31 2.78 -9.52
N ALA A 60 0.32 3.76 -8.86
CA ALA A 60 -0.23 5.12 -8.73
C ALA A 60 -0.26 5.92 -10.05
N GLY A 61 0.28 5.36 -11.15
CA GLY A 61 0.36 6.04 -12.44
C GLY A 61 1.44 7.12 -12.54
N LEU A 62 2.33 7.21 -11.54
CA LEU A 62 3.42 8.19 -11.48
C LEU A 62 4.65 7.74 -12.27
N LEU A 63 4.79 6.44 -12.53
CA LEU A 63 5.85 5.85 -13.32
C LEU A 63 5.25 4.94 -14.38
N ARG A 64 5.64 5.12 -15.66
CA ARG A 64 5.26 4.19 -16.72
C ARG A 64 6.21 3.00 -16.71
N PRO A 65 5.71 1.74 -16.78
CA PRO A 65 6.55 0.58 -17.04
C PRO A 65 7.37 0.73 -18.33
N THR A 66 8.54 0.09 -18.36
CA THR A 66 9.34 -0.02 -19.59
C THR A 66 8.77 -1.08 -20.51
N SER A 67 8.29 -2.20 -19.93
CA SER A 67 7.57 -3.28 -20.62
C SER A 67 6.72 -4.07 -19.62
N GLY A 68 5.97 -5.06 -20.12
CA GLY A 68 4.99 -5.81 -19.34
C GLY A 68 3.63 -5.11 -19.28
N GLU A 69 2.68 -5.72 -18.58
CA GLU A 69 1.33 -5.19 -18.43
C GLU A 69 1.04 -4.85 -16.96
N LEU A 70 0.37 -3.71 -16.75
CA LEU A 70 -0.11 -3.29 -15.45
C LEU A 70 -1.55 -2.81 -15.57
N ARG A 71 -2.44 -3.43 -14.80
CA ARG A 71 -3.83 -3.01 -14.63
C ARG A 71 -4.12 -2.69 -13.18
N VAL A 72 -4.88 -1.62 -12.96
CA VAL A 72 -5.29 -1.14 -11.64
C VAL A 72 -6.78 -0.84 -11.70
N LEU A 73 -7.57 -1.52 -10.87
CA LEU A 73 -9.04 -1.46 -10.89
C LEU A 73 -9.64 -1.77 -12.28
N GLY A 74 -8.98 -2.69 -13.02
CA GLY A 74 -9.38 -3.12 -14.36
C GLY A 74 -8.82 -2.26 -15.51
N GLU A 75 -8.26 -1.10 -15.24
CA GLU A 75 -7.78 -0.13 -16.22
C GLU A 75 -6.25 0.03 -16.21
N ARG A 76 -5.69 0.69 -17.22
CA ARG A 76 -4.28 1.12 -17.18
C ARG A 76 -4.10 2.25 -16.18
N PRO A 77 -3.01 2.24 -15.35
CA PRO A 77 -2.73 3.37 -14.45
C PRO A 77 -2.70 4.70 -15.21
N GLY A 78 -3.43 5.68 -14.70
CA GLY A 78 -3.53 6.97 -15.36
C GLY A 78 -4.61 7.86 -14.76
N ARG A 79 -5.01 8.87 -15.54
CA ARG A 79 -5.93 9.92 -15.09
C ARG A 79 -7.30 9.36 -14.64
N ASP A 80 -7.80 8.33 -15.31
CA ASP A 80 -9.14 7.78 -15.05
C ASP A 80 -9.18 6.94 -13.78
N VAL A 81 -8.05 6.35 -13.38
CA VAL A 81 -7.91 5.52 -12.18
C VAL A 81 -7.50 6.34 -10.95
N ALA A 82 -6.74 7.42 -11.17
CA ALA A 82 -6.19 8.25 -10.09
C ALA A 82 -7.23 8.73 -9.04
N PRO A 83 -8.49 9.11 -9.41
CA PRO A 83 -9.50 9.49 -8.43
C PRO A 83 -9.92 8.37 -7.47
N HIS A 84 -9.61 7.12 -7.79
CA HIS A 84 -9.95 5.94 -6.98
C HIS A 84 -8.77 5.42 -6.16
N ILE A 85 -7.60 6.08 -6.25
CA ILE A 85 -6.38 5.70 -5.57
C ILE A 85 -6.01 6.75 -4.53
N GLY A 86 -5.84 6.32 -3.27
CA GLY A 86 -5.16 7.09 -2.25
C GLY A 86 -3.69 6.66 -2.19
N TYR A 87 -2.77 7.63 -2.21
CA TYR A 87 -1.35 7.32 -2.11
C TYR A 87 -0.71 8.08 -0.95
N MET A 88 -0.28 7.33 0.06
CA MET A 88 0.52 7.80 1.16
C MET A 88 2.00 7.56 0.85
N THR A 89 2.73 8.63 0.62
CA THR A 89 4.17 8.61 0.34
C THR A 89 4.99 8.41 1.63
N GLN A 90 6.17 7.83 1.50
CA GLN A 90 7.11 7.61 2.61
C GLN A 90 7.44 8.91 3.36
N SER A 91 7.71 10.00 2.64
CA SER A 91 7.83 11.34 3.23
C SER A 91 6.48 12.03 3.17
N ALA A 92 6.01 12.58 4.29
CA ALA A 92 4.72 13.24 4.34
C ALA A 92 4.66 14.42 3.34
N ALA A 93 3.74 14.32 2.38
CA ALA A 93 3.49 15.35 1.38
C ALA A 93 2.51 16.41 1.91
N LEU A 94 2.88 17.08 3.01
CA LEU A 94 2.04 18.07 3.68
C LEU A 94 2.55 19.49 3.43
N TYR A 95 1.60 20.42 3.30
CA TYR A 95 1.88 21.85 3.37
C TYR A 95 2.06 22.23 4.83
N GLU A 96 3.30 22.46 5.24
CA GLU A 96 3.68 22.61 6.65
C GLU A 96 3.03 23.82 7.34
N ASP A 97 2.82 24.91 6.62
CA ASP A 97 2.19 26.13 7.14
C ASP A 97 0.66 26.04 7.19
N LEU A 98 0.05 25.06 6.53
CA LEU A 98 -1.39 24.89 6.55
C LEU A 98 -1.84 24.04 7.74
N PRO A 99 -2.98 24.40 8.38
CA PRO A 99 -3.66 23.53 9.33
C PRO A 99 -3.98 22.16 8.76
N VAL A 100 -4.07 21.15 9.63
CA VAL A 100 -4.44 19.77 9.25
C VAL A 100 -5.67 19.75 8.35
N ARG A 101 -6.78 20.41 8.76
CA ARG A 101 -8.01 20.46 7.98
C ARG A 101 -7.84 21.08 6.59
N ASP A 102 -6.93 22.04 6.46
CA ASP A 102 -6.71 22.77 5.21
C ASP A 102 -5.82 21.97 4.27
N ASN A 103 -4.89 21.13 4.81
CA ASN A 103 -4.21 20.10 4.05
C ASN A 103 -5.21 19.11 3.46
N LEU A 104 -6.14 18.56 4.26
CA LEU A 104 -7.17 17.65 3.76
C LEU A 104 -8.07 18.34 2.71
N ALA A 105 -8.44 19.60 2.95
CA ALA A 105 -9.24 20.37 2.00
C ALA A 105 -8.52 20.61 0.66
N PHE A 106 -7.21 20.82 0.69
CA PHE A 106 -6.40 20.93 -0.54
C PHE A 106 -6.48 19.66 -1.37
N PHE A 107 -6.20 18.49 -0.75
CA PHE A 107 -6.28 17.22 -1.46
C PHE A 107 -7.72 16.91 -1.92
N GLY A 108 -8.74 17.19 -1.08
CA GLY A 108 -10.13 17.03 -1.48
C GLY A 108 -10.48 17.83 -2.74
N ARG A 109 -10.02 19.09 -2.87
CA ARG A 109 -10.19 19.89 -4.09
C ARG A 109 -9.44 19.31 -5.28
N LEU A 110 -8.22 18.82 -5.06
CA LEU A 110 -7.41 18.20 -6.12
C LEU A 110 -8.13 17.01 -6.75
N PHE A 111 -8.87 16.24 -5.94
CA PHE A 111 -9.70 15.12 -6.39
C PHE A 111 -11.13 15.51 -6.77
N GLY A 112 -11.43 16.81 -6.92
CA GLY A 112 -12.71 17.31 -7.44
C GLY A 112 -13.87 17.28 -6.45
N LEU A 113 -13.63 17.14 -5.16
CA LEU A 113 -14.70 17.19 -4.16
C LEU A 113 -15.27 18.60 -4.02
N SER A 114 -16.59 18.71 -3.92
CA SER A 114 -17.28 19.97 -3.59
C SER A 114 -16.96 20.42 -2.15
N SER A 115 -17.14 21.70 -1.86
CA SER A 115 -16.90 22.25 -0.51
C SER A 115 -17.72 21.57 0.57
N ALA A 116 -18.92 21.07 0.25
CA ALA A 116 -19.75 20.32 1.19
C ALA A 116 -19.16 18.94 1.47
N GLN A 117 -18.76 18.21 0.42
CA GLN A 117 -18.09 16.91 0.54
C GLN A 117 -16.76 17.02 1.28
N ILE A 118 -15.95 18.05 1.00
CA ILE A 118 -14.69 18.30 1.72
C ILE A 118 -14.94 18.45 3.23
N ARG A 119 -15.93 19.27 3.63
CA ARG A 119 -16.25 19.45 5.06
C ARG A 119 -16.65 18.12 5.71
N GLN A 120 -17.54 17.36 5.06
CA GLN A 120 -18.01 16.08 5.55
C GLN A 120 -16.88 15.06 5.64
N ARG A 121 -16.11 14.87 4.56
CA ARG A 121 -15.03 13.89 4.50
C ARG A 121 -13.90 14.24 5.46
N THR A 122 -13.52 15.53 5.55
CA THR A 122 -12.52 15.99 6.53
C THR A 122 -12.93 15.62 7.96
N ALA A 123 -14.18 15.87 8.35
CA ALA A 123 -14.65 15.52 9.69
C ALA A 123 -14.59 14.00 9.95
N GLN A 124 -15.05 13.18 8.98
CA GLN A 124 -15.01 11.72 9.07
C GLN A 124 -13.60 11.18 9.19
N VAL A 125 -12.70 11.62 8.29
CA VAL A 125 -11.32 11.14 8.23
C VAL A 125 -10.54 11.56 9.48
N LEU A 126 -10.74 12.79 9.99
CA LEU A 126 -10.10 13.24 11.24
C LEU A 126 -10.57 12.43 12.48
N GLN A 127 -11.79 11.93 12.48
CA GLN A 127 -12.24 10.99 13.52
C GLN A 127 -11.52 9.66 13.41
N VAL A 128 -11.42 9.10 12.19
CA VAL A 128 -10.73 7.82 11.94
C VAL A 128 -9.27 7.87 12.42
N VAL A 129 -8.54 8.96 12.10
CA VAL A 129 -7.13 9.09 12.48
C VAL A 129 -6.92 9.75 13.86
N GLU A 130 -7.98 9.95 14.65
CA GLU A 130 -7.95 10.56 16.00
C GLU A 130 -7.32 11.97 16.06
N LEU A 131 -7.42 12.76 14.98
CA LEU A 131 -6.84 14.10 14.89
C LEU A 131 -7.86 15.25 14.95
N THR A 132 -9.10 14.99 15.34
CA THR A 132 -10.17 16.01 15.40
C THR A 132 -9.77 17.22 16.24
N ALA A 133 -9.15 17.01 17.41
CA ALA A 133 -8.68 18.11 18.29
C ALA A 133 -7.53 18.91 17.67
N LYS A 134 -6.83 18.37 16.68
CA LYS A 134 -5.68 18.99 15.98
C LYS A 134 -6.05 19.59 14.63
N ALA A 135 -7.33 19.59 14.26
CA ALA A 135 -7.80 20.05 12.95
C ALA A 135 -7.31 21.46 12.55
N ARG A 136 -7.12 22.35 13.54
CA ARG A 136 -6.67 23.73 13.33
C ARG A 136 -5.18 23.95 13.55
N THR A 137 -4.43 22.91 13.95
CA THR A 137 -2.98 22.99 14.22
C THR A 137 -2.25 22.97 12.88
N PRO A 138 -1.30 23.89 12.60
CA PRO A 138 -0.42 23.82 11.45
C PRO A 138 0.37 22.51 11.42
N ALA A 139 0.61 21.94 10.23
CA ALA A 139 1.28 20.65 10.10
C ALA A 139 2.72 20.66 10.67
N ARG A 140 3.43 21.78 10.60
CA ARG A 140 4.76 21.95 11.20
C ARG A 140 4.79 21.77 12.73
N ASP A 141 3.67 22.08 13.41
CA ASP A 141 3.56 22.03 14.88
C ASP A 141 3.11 20.63 15.39
N LEU A 142 2.96 19.66 14.48
CA LEU A 142 2.59 18.29 14.79
C LEU A 142 3.81 17.45 15.16
N SER A 143 3.65 16.47 16.06
CA SER A 143 4.64 15.41 16.25
C SER A 143 4.82 14.60 14.96
N GLY A 144 5.93 13.87 14.83
CA GLY A 144 6.20 13.01 13.67
C GLY A 144 5.06 12.04 13.41
N GLY A 145 4.53 11.40 14.45
CA GLY A 145 3.41 10.48 14.34
C GLY A 145 2.10 11.17 13.90
N MET A 146 1.80 12.36 14.43
CA MET A 146 0.63 13.12 13.99
C MET A 146 0.76 13.59 12.53
N ARG A 147 1.97 13.88 12.06
CA ARG A 147 2.24 14.20 10.65
C ARG A 147 1.95 12.99 9.77
N GLN A 148 2.34 11.79 10.20
CA GLN A 148 2.10 10.54 9.49
C GLN A 148 0.60 10.21 9.42
N LEU A 149 -0.14 10.38 10.52
CA LEU A 149 -1.59 10.26 10.54
C LEU A 149 -2.27 11.30 9.63
N THR A 150 -1.76 12.54 9.59
CA THR A 150 -2.26 13.58 8.68
C THR A 150 -2.00 13.21 7.21
N ASN A 151 -0.84 12.63 6.89
CA ASN A 151 -0.50 12.15 5.56
C ASN A 151 -1.45 11.03 5.11
N LEU A 152 -1.72 10.07 6.00
CA LEU A 152 -2.74 9.04 5.78
C LEU A 152 -4.13 9.66 5.54
N ALA A 153 -4.53 10.61 6.38
CA ALA A 153 -5.79 11.32 6.25
C ALA A 153 -5.95 12.02 4.89
N CYS A 154 -4.89 12.65 4.40
CA CYS A 154 -4.88 13.27 3.06
C CYS A 154 -5.06 12.23 1.95
N ALA A 155 -4.43 11.05 2.07
CA ALA A 155 -4.59 9.97 1.11
C ALA A 155 -6.01 9.36 1.11
N MET A 156 -6.78 9.55 2.18
CA MET A 156 -8.12 8.97 2.36
C MET A 156 -9.28 9.94 2.09
N VAL A 157 -9.02 11.25 2.01
CA VAL A 157 -10.10 12.27 2.03
C VAL A 157 -11.11 12.12 0.90
N HIS A 158 -10.67 11.63 -0.26
CA HIS A 158 -11.51 11.44 -1.46
C HIS A 158 -12.17 10.06 -1.57
N ASP A 159 -12.12 9.24 -0.51
CA ASP A 159 -12.76 7.93 -0.42
C ASP A 159 -12.24 6.91 -1.45
N PRO A 160 -10.94 6.62 -1.47
CA PRO A 160 -10.36 5.76 -2.47
C PRO A 160 -10.80 4.30 -2.34
N LYS A 161 -10.92 3.58 -3.47
CA LYS A 161 -11.14 2.13 -3.51
C LYS A 161 -9.86 1.34 -3.25
N LEU A 162 -8.71 1.93 -3.58
CA LEU A 162 -7.38 1.36 -3.41
C LEU A 162 -6.48 2.35 -2.66
N LEU A 163 -5.92 1.89 -1.54
CA LEU A 163 -4.98 2.68 -0.74
C LEU A 163 -3.57 2.09 -0.90
N LEU A 164 -2.65 2.93 -1.34
CA LEU A 164 -1.24 2.63 -1.52
C LEU A 164 -0.45 3.27 -0.38
N LEU A 165 0.26 2.47 0.41
CA LEU A 165 0.99 2.91 1.58
C LEU A 165 2.49 2.59 1.41
N ASP A 166 3.31 3.61 1.20
CA ASP A 166 4.75 3.43 0.98
C ASP A 166 5.51 3.61 2.29
N GLU A 167 5.84 2.48 2.93
CA GLU A 167 6.54 2.42 4.24
C GLU A 167 5.87 3.29 5.33
N PRO A 168 4.56 3.13 5.60
CA PRO A 168 3.77 4.07 6.40
C PRO A 168 4.18 4.14 7.87
N THR A 169 4.94 3.17 8.35
CA THR A 169 5.29 2.99 9.77
C THR A 169 6.74 3.30 10.10
N VAL A 170 7.51 3.73 9.09
CA VAL A 170 8.92 4.08 9.29
C VAL A 170 9.05 5.32 10.16
N GLY A 171 9.90 5.23 11.19
CA GLY A 171 10.20 6.36 12.07
C GLY A 171 9.11 6.70 13.08
N ILE A 172 8.12 5.82 13.28
CA ILE A 172 7.10 5.99 14.32
C ILE A 172 7.31 5.01 15.47
N ASP A 173 6.83 5.40 16.65
CA ASP A 173 6.93 4.57 17.85
C ASP A 173 6.03 3.31 17.76
N PRO A 174 6.32 2.25 18.56
CA PRO A 174 5.59 1.00 18.49
C PRO A 174 4.08 1.13 18.78
N MET A 175 3.68 2.01 19.71
CA MET A 175 2.26 2.18 20.06
C MET A 175 1.48 2.83 18.91
N LEU A 176 2.05 3.83 18.26
CA LEU A 176 1.43 4.45 17.10
C LEU A 176 1.40 3.51 15.90
N ARG A 177 2.43 2.66 15.73
CA ARG A 177 2.43 1.61 14.71
C ARG A 177 1.25 0.66 14.87
N LEU A 178 0.97 0.21 16.09
CA LEU A 178 -0.20 -0.63 16.37
C LEU A 178 -1.51 0.07 15.97
N LYS A 179 -1.70 1.33 16.36
CA LYS A 179 -2.86 2.13 16.00
C LYS A 179 -3.03 2.29 14.49
N LEU A 180 -1.95 2.54 13.76
CA LEU A 180 -2.00 2.63 12.29
C LEU A 180 -2.49 1.32 11.66
N TRP A 181 -2.01 0.18 12.15
CA TRP A 181 -2.48 -1.11 11.66
C TRP A 181 -3.95 -1.38 12.00
N ASP A 182 -4.43 -0.93 13.16
CA ASP A 182 -5.85 -1.00 13.51
C ASP A 182 -6.69 -0.14 12.57
N HIS A 183 -6.21 1.06 12.18
CA HIS A 183 -6.86 1.89 11.17
C HIS A 183 -6.86 1.21 9.79
N PHE A 184 -5.76 0.57 9.37
CA PHE A 184 -5.73 -0.16 8.09
C PHE A 184 -6.73 -1.32 8.10
N ALA A 185 -6.82 -2.08 9.19
CA ALA A 185 -7.78 -3.16 9.33
C ALA A 185 -9.23 -2.64 9.28
N ALA A 186 -9.54 -1.54 9.94
CA ALA A 186 -10.87 -0.92 9.91
C ALA A 186 -11.25 -0.42 8.51
N LEU A 187 -10.33 0.23 7.79
CA LEU A 187 -10.53 0.66 6.40
C LEU A 187 -10.77 -0.52 5.46
N ASN A 188 -10.01 -1.57 5.62
CA ASN A 188 -10.17 -2.77 4.82
C ASN A 188 -11.51 -3.47 5.11
N ALA A 189 -11.92 -3.57 6.38
CA ALA A 189 -13.23 -4.09 6.76
C ALA A 189 -14.39 -3.26 6.17
N ALA A 190 -14.17 -1.96 5.93
CA ALA A 190 -15.10 -1.09 5.22
C ALA A 190 -15.07 -1.25 3.69
N GLY A 191 -14.22 -2.13 3.14
CA GLY A 191 -14.15 -2.47 1.72
C GLY A 191 -12.97 -1.87 0.95
N THR A 192 -12.09 -1.09 1.59
CA THR A 192 -10.91 -0.53 0.92
C THR A 192 -9.86 -1.62 0.69
N THR A 193 -9.34 -1.73 -0.54
CA THR A 193 -8.17 -2.56 -0.85
C THR A 193 -6.90 -1.82 -0.44
N ILE A 194 -5.94 -2.52 0.18
CA ILE A 194 -4.72 -1.89 0.67
C ILE A 194 -3.49 -2.64 0.15
N LEU A 195 -2.57 -1.89 -0.48
CA LEU A 195 -1.21 -2.33 -0.76
C LEU A 195 -0.26 -1.56 0.14
N VAL A 196 0.43 -2.26 1.04
CA VAL A 196 1.41 -1.66 1.94
C VAL A 196 2.81 -2.17 1.61
N THR A 197 3.78 -1.26 1.42
CA THR A 197 5.19 -1.64 1.34
C THR A 197 5.81 -1.54 2.73
N THR A 198 6.63 -2.51 3.08
CA THR A 198 7.39 -2.49 4.33
C THR A 198 8.67 -3.28 4.21
N HIS A 199 9.67 -2.93 5.00
CA HIS A 199 10.84 -3.77 5.25
C HIS A 199 10.81 -4.38 6.67
N VAL A 200 9.76 -4.08 7.45
CA VAL A 200 9.53 -4.61 8.80
C VAL A 200 8.76 -5.92 8.68
N MET A 201 9.46 -7.04 8.87
CA MET A 201 8.90 -8.38 8.62
C MET A 201 7.73 -8.72 9.57
N GLU A 202 7.73 -8.20 10.79
CA GLU A 202 6.63 -8.38 11.75
C GLU A 202 5.30 -7.81 11.25
N GLU A 203 5.34 -6.76 10.44
CA GLU A 203 4.13 -6.16 9.86
C GLU A 203 3.48 -7.05 8.81
N ALA A 204 4.26 -7.89 8.15
CA ALA A 204 3.76 -8.86 7.17
C ALA A 204 2.75 -9.85 7.80
N GLU A 205 2.91 -10.18 9.09
CA GLU A 205 1.97 -11.05 9.82
C GLU A 205 0.56 -10.45 9.94
N ARG A 206 0.41 -9.14 9.76
CA ARG A 206 -0.88 -8.43 9.81
C ARG A 206 -1.59 -8.35 8.45
N CYS A 207 -0.91 -8.76 7.38
CA CYS A 207 -1.46 -8.75 6.03
C CYS A 207 -2.24 -10.04 5.75
N HIS A 208 -3.25 -9.97 4.89
CA HIS A 208 -3.95 -11.16 4.41
C HIS A 208 -3.03 -12.03 3.55
N ARG A 209 -2.24 -11.38 2.69
CA ARG A 209 -1.21 -12.01 1.87
C ARG A 209 0.03 -11.12 1.86
N VAL A 210 1.15 -11.77 1.60
CA VAL A 210 2.46 -11.13 1.50
C VAL A 210 3.06 -11.51 0.15
N ALA A 211 3.58 -10.51 -0.55
CA ALA A 211 4.46 -10.69 -1.70
C ALA A 211 5.88 -10.33 -1.28
N MET A 212 6.75 -11.30 -1.31
CA MET A 212 8.17 -11.12 -1.04
C MET A 212 8.87 -10.71 -2.33
N ILE A 213 9.57 -9.56 -2.32
CA ILE A 213 10.25 -9.03 -3.49
C ILE A 213 11.75 -8.87 -3.22
N ALA A 214 12.56 -9.29 -4.19
CA ALA A 214 14.01 -9.03 -4.24
C ALA A 214 14.44 -8.78 -5.68
N ASP A 215 15.38 -7.88 -5.87
CA ASP A 215 16.01 -7.59 -7.17
C ASP A 215 14.98 -7.32 -8.30
N GLY A 216 13.90 -6.63 -7.96
CA GLY A 216 12.80 -6.29 -8.88
C GLY A 216 11.87 -7.44 -9.26
N ARG A 217 12.00 -8.62 -8.64
CA ARG A 217 11.20 -9.81 -8.91
C ARG A 217 10.41 -10.27 -7.70
N SER A 218 9.25 -10.89 -7.92
CA SER A 218 8.52 -11.61 -6.87
C SER A 218 9.18 -12.95 -6.61
N ILE A 219 9.59 -13.22 -5.38
CA ILE A 219 10.22 -14.48 -4.99
C ILE A 219 9.25 -15.46 -4.34
N ALA A 220 8.20 -14.95 -3.70
CA ALA A 220 7.13 -15.76 -3.14
C ALA A 220 5.90 -14.90 -2.86
N VAL A 221 4.70 -15.46 -3.04
CA VAL A 221 3.42 -14.84 -2.69
C VAL A 221 2.55 -15.86 -1.98
N GLY A 222 1.95 -15.47 -0.86
CA GLY A 222 1.06 -16.34 -0.08
C GLY A 222 0.59 -15.66 1.20
N THR A 223 -0.23 -16.35 1.98
CA THR A 223 -0.52 -15.93 3.35
C THR A 223 0.75 -16.04 4.22
N PRO A 224 0.88 -15.28 5.31
CA PRO A 224 2.02 -15.42 6.21
C PRO A 224 2.27 -16.87 6.65
N ARG A 225 1.19 -17.60 6.92
CA ARG A 225 1.26 -19.02 7.30
C ARG A 225 1.83 -19.90 6.17
N GLU A 226 1.28 -19.79 4.95
CA GLU A 226 1.75 -20.57 3.78
C GLU A 226 3.23 -20.30 3.49
N LEU A 227 3.68 -19.05 3.60
CA LEU A 227 5.07 -18.69 3.38
C LEU A 227 6.01 -19.29 4.42
N ARG A 228 5.60 -19.32 5.69
CA ARG A 228 6.37 -19.99 6.77
C ARG A 228 6.42 -21.51 6.57
N GLU A 229 5.29 -22.15 6.25
CA GLU A 229 5.21 -23.59 5.98
C GLU A 229 6.10 -23.97 4.80
N ARG A 230 6.03 -23.22 3.69
CA ARG A 230 6.82 -23.42 2.47
C ARG A 230 8.33 -23.27 2.72
N ALA A 231 8.72 -22.35 3.59
CA ALA A 231 10.10 -22.13 3.97
C ALA A 231 10.61 -23.12 5.01
N GLY A 232 9.72 -23.79 5.76
CA GLY A 232 10.06 -24.54 6.98
C GLY A 232 10.55 -23.64 8.10
N ALA A 233 10.01 -22.42 8.22
CA ALA A 233 10.52 -21.36 9.09
C ALA A 233 9.49 -20.97 10.17
N PRO A 234 9.93 -20.62 11.39
CA PRO A 234 9.03 -20.25 12.48
C PRO A 234 8.50 -18.80 12.36
N SER A 235 9.17 -17.93 11.58
CA SER A 235 8.79 -16.53 11.40
C SER A 235 8.84 -16.12 9.93
N ILE A 236 8.12 -15.03 9.57
CA ILE A 236 8.16 -14.45 8.21
C ILE A 236 9.56 -13.95 7.87
N GLU A 237 10.32 -13.43 8.82
CA GLU A 237 11.70 -12.99 8.61
C GLU A 237 12.59 -14.15 8.17
N GLN A 238 12.52 -15.28 8.89
CA GLN A 238 13.29 -16.47 8.52
C GLN A 238 12.78 -17.09 7.22
N ALA A 239 11.48 -17.08 6.98
CA ALA A 239 10.90 -17.51 5.71
C ALA A 239 11.43 -16.68 4.53
N TRP A 240 11.52 -15.36 4.70
CA TRP A 240 12.05 -14.47 3.67
C TRP A 240 13.53 -14.79 3.35
N LEU A 241 14.36 -15.00 4.38
CA LEU A 241 15.77 -15.36 4.20
C LEU A 241 15.92 -16.68 3.42
N ALA A 242 15.19 -17.72 3.85
CA ALA A 242 15.25 -19.04 3.22
C ALA A 242 14.75 -19.02 1.77
N LEU A 243 13.62 -18.36 1.48
CA LEU A 243 13.05 -18.28 0.13
C LEU A 243 13.92 -17.43 -0.80
N ARG A 244 14.52 -16.34 -0.30
CA ARG A 244 15.48 -15.54 -1.05
C ARG A 244 16.73 -16.33 -1.43
N GLU A 245 17.26 -17.14 -0.51
CA GLU A 245 18.43 -17.96 -0.79
C GLU A 245 18.15 -19.02 -1.85
N ARG A 246 17.01 -19.70 -1.77
CA ARG A 246 16.54 -20.64 -2.80
C ARG A 246 16.42 -19.96 -4.17
N HIS A 247 15.81 -18.77 -4.21
CA HIS A 247 15.66 -18.00 -5.44
C HIS A 247 17.02 -17.64 -6.06
N ARG A 248 18.00 -17.23 -5.24
CA ARG A 248 19.36 -16.91 -5.67
C ARG A 248 20.11 -18.10 -6.24
N ASN A 249 19.89 -19.29 -5.66
CA ASN A 249 20.59 -20.52 -6.05
C ASN A 249 19.95 -21.19 -7.28
N GLY A 250 19.00 -20.53 -7.95
CA GLY A 250 18.39 -21.02 -9.18
C GLY A 250 17.47 -22.22 -8.98
N SER A 251 17.06 -22.49 -7.74
CA SER A 251 16.05 -23.51 -7.47
C SER A 251 14.69 -22.96 -7.90
N ALA A 252 14.34 -23.18 -9.20
CA ALA A 252 12.96 -23.05 -9.64
C ALA A 252 12.13 -23.98 -8.76
N GLU A 253 11.09 -23.45 -8.12
CA GLU A 253 10.18 -24.27 -7.34
C GLU A 253 9.35 -25.16 -8.27
N PRO A 254 9.09 -26.42 -7.83
CA PRO A 254 8.17 -27.31 -8.53
C PRO A 254 6.73 -26.79 -8.49
#